data_b99e7861dedc93fb521466ca3dd3fa1e
#
_entry.id   b99e7861dedc93fb521466ca3dd3fa1e
#
_cell.length_a   1.000
_cell.length_b   1.000
_cell.length_c   1.000
_cell.angle_alpha   90.00
_cell.angle_beta   90.00
_cell.angle_gamma   90.00
#
_symmetry.space_group_name_H-M   'P 1'
#
loop_
_entity.id
_entity.type
_entity.pdbx_description
1 polymer ?
#
loop_
_entity_poly.entity_id
_entity_poly.type
_entity_poly.pdbx_seq_one_letter_code
_entity_poly.pdbx_strand_id
1 'polypeptide(L)'
;MNAPTVLIMAGGTGGHVFPALALARVLRARAWNVVWLGTRRGLEARIVPAERIPIEWLSIGGLRGKGVLTWLLAPLRLTRALIEALGVMRRRRPHVVVGLGGFVSGPGGVAAWLTRRPLLIHEQNAIAGFTNRCLARLAREVLCAFPGAFGPGVASEVIGNPVRREIAALPSPAARFASRAGAIRVLVVGGSLGAARLNTVVPHTLARLGPELPLEVWHQAGERGFEATMRCYAEVGVHARLVPFIEDMAVAYAWADLVICRAGALTIAELAATGVGAILVPFPAAVDDHQTRNAGFLVNEGAAVLIADREFSPERLERELRTLCAGRGRLLAMAERARLLARADATEALAGACERWMREAA
;
A
#
# COMPACT_ATOMS: atom_id res chain seq x y z
N MET A 1 -23.49 3.94 27.99
CA MET A 1 -22.12 4.44 27.76
C MET A 1 -22.04 4.96 26.33
N ASN A 2 -21.47 6.14 26.09
CA ASN A 2 -21.30 6.65 24.73
C ASN A 2 -20.30 5.76 23.96
N ALA A 3 -20.56 5.51 22.67
CA ALA A 3 -19.67 4.73 21.81
C ALA A 3 -18.25 5.32 21.82
N PRO A 4 -17.19 4.48 21.91
CA PRO A 4 -15.82 4.96 21.90
C PRO A 4 -15.50 5.65 20.56
N THR A 5 -14.68 6.69 20.60
CA THR A 5 -14.31 7.48 19.41
C THR A 5 -12.84 7.32 19.09
N VAL A 6 -12.54 6.99 17.85
CA VAL A 6 -11.18 6.99 17.30
C VAL A 6 -11.01 8.13 16.29
N LEU A 7 -9.86 8.79 16.32
CA LEU A 7 -9.43 9.73 15.29
C LEU A 7 -8.35 9.06 14.42
N ILE A 8 -8.68 8.79 13.17
CA ILE A 8 -7.76 8.19 12.20
C ILE A 8 -7.12 9.31 11.37
N MET A 9 -5.80 9.35 11.35
CA MET A 9 -5.01 10.33 10.61
C MET A 9 -4.32 9.63 9.44
N ALA A 10 -4.82 9.86 8.23
CA ALA A 10 -4.23 9.33 7.02
C ALA A 10 -4.54 10.24 5.83
N GLY A 11 -3.56 10.47 4.97
CA GLY A 11 -3.77 11.33 3.82
C GLY A 11 -2.69 11.21 2.75
N GLY A 12 -2.98 11.77 1.59
CA GLY A 12 -2.10 11.87 0.44
C GLY A 12 -2.29 10.71 -0.55
N THR A 13 -1.68 9.56 -0.32
CA THR A 13 -1.67 8.43 -1.26
C THR A 13 -2.50 7.24 -0.79
N GLY A 14 -2.83 6.34 -1.72
CA GLY A 14 -3.55 5.10 -1.40
C GLY A 14 -2.84 4.22 -0.37
N GLY A 15 -1.49 4.30 -0.32
CA GLY A 15 -0.68 3.55 0.66
C GLY A 15 -1.01 3.87 2.12
N HIS A 16 -1.53 5.06 2.41
CA HIS A 16 -1.97 5.45 3.76
C HIS A 16 -3.48 5.34 3.91
N VAL A 17 -4.24 5.72 2.87
CA VAL A 17 -5.70 5.83 2.93
C VAL A 17 -6.37 4.45 3.00
N PHE A 18 -5.95 3.47 2.20
CA PHE A 18 -6.62 2.16 2.18
C PHE A 18 -6.42 1.34 3.45
N PRO A 19 -5.22 1.26 4.08
CA PRO A 19 -5.08 0.62 5.40
C PRO A 19 -5.93 1.27 6.48
N ALA A 20 -6.00 2.60 6.44
CA ALA A 20 -6.81 3.39 7.37
C ALA A 20 -8.32 3.12 7.20
N LEU A 21 -8.78 2.93 5.95
CA LEU A 21 -10.17 2.52 5.68
C LEU A 21 -10.46 1.10 6.13
N ALA A 22 -9.51 0.17 5.98
CA ALA A 22 -9.66 -1.18 6.49
C ALA A 22 -9.86 -1.17 8.02
N LEU A 23 -9.03 -0.43 8.75
CA LEU A 23 -9.19 -0.20 10.19
C LEU A 23 -10.55 0.45 10.53
N ALA A 24 -10.91 1.51 9.80
CA ALA A 24 -12.15 2.24 10.02
C ALA A 24 -13.39 1.34 9.91
N ARG A 25 -13.42 0.44 8.92
CA ARG A 25 -14.52 -0.52 8.71
C ARG A 25 -14.62 -1.50 9.86
N VAL A 26 -13.50 -2.05 10.34
CA VAL A 26 -13.50 -2.98 11.50
C VAL A 26 -13.96 -2.27 12.76
N LEU A 27 -13.46 -1.09 13.07
CA LEU A 27 -13.87 -0.35 14.26
C LEU A 27 -15.35 0.07 14.21
N ARG A 28 -15.87 0.47 13.04
CA ARG A 28 -17.30 0.75 12.86
C ARG A 28 -18.17 -0.48 13.06
N ALA A 29 -17.74 -1.66 12.59
CA ALA A 29 -18.43 -2.92 12.85
C ALA A 29 -18.45 -3.28 14.34
N ARG A 30 -17.51 -2.76 15.13
CA ARG A 30 -17.44 -2.87 16.60
C ARG A 30 -18.11 -1.70 17.33
N ALA A 31 -18.99 -0.97 16.63
CA ALA A 31 -19.74 0.17 17.16
C ALA A 31 -18.89 1.37 17.66
N TRP A 32 -17.70 1.58 17.10
CA TRP A 32 -16.92 2.77 17.37
C TRP A 32 -17.35 3.96 16.50
N ASN A 33 -17.29 5.15 17.07
CA ASN A 33 -17.35 6.39 16.31
C ASN A 33 -15.99 6.65 15.65
N VAL A 34 -15.95 6.55 14.34
CA VAL A 34 -14.74 6.83 13.56
C VAL A 34 -14.81 8.24 13.01
N VAL A 35 -13.78 9.05 13.29
CA VAL A 35 -13.57 10.38 12.72
C VAL A 35 -12.24 10.34 11.96
N TRP A 36 -12.22 10.97 10.80
CA TRP A 36 -11.01 11.06 9.98
C TRP A 36 -10.39 12.45 10.05
N LEU A 37 -9.06 12.53 10.08
CA LEU A 37 -8.30 13.77 9.92
C LEU A 37 -7.54 13.69 8.59
N GLY A 38 -7.84 14.62 7.68
CA GLY A 38 -7.32 14.61 6.32
C GLY A 38 -7.07 16.00 5.76
N THR A 39 -6.70 16.04 4.46
CA THR A 39 -6.54 17.27 3.68
C THR A 39 -7.55 17.32 2.53
N ARG A 40 -7.90 18.54 2.08
CA ARG A 40 -8.82 18.72 0.95
C ARG A 40 -8.22 18.33 -0.42
N ARG A 41 -6.92 18.04 -0.49
CA ARG A 41 -6.18 17.81 -1.75
C ARG A 41 -5.70 16.36 -1.93
N GLY A 42 -5.81 15.53 -0.91
CA GLY A 42 -5.40 14.14 -0.95
C GLY A 42 -6.50 13.21 -1.47
N LEU A 43 -6.14 11.94 -1.66
CA LEU A 43 -7.08 10.89 -2.09
C LEU A 43 -8.22 10.71 -1.08
N GLU A 44 -7.94 10.95 0.20
CA GLU A 44 -8.91 10.90 1.29
C GLU A 44 -10.10 11.84 1.09
N ALA A 45 -9.89 12.99 0.42
CA ALA A 45 -10.96 13.96 0.19
C ALA A 45 -12.10 13.42 -0.70
N ARG A 46 -11.80 12.43 -1.54
CA ARG A 46 -12.78 11.77 -2.42
C ARG A 46 -13.34 10.51 -1.79
N ILE A 47 -12.45 9.67 -1.22
CA ILE A 47 -12.83 8.31 -0.80
C ILE A 47 -13.51 8.29 0.56
N VAL A 48 -13.02 9.05 1.54
CA VAL A 48 -13.54 9.01 2.92
C VAL A 48 -14.99 9.47 3.03
N PRO A 49 -15.44 10.55 2.36
CA PRO A 49 -16.84 10.93 2.34
C PRO A 49 -17.75 9.89 1.67
N ALA A 50 -17.27 9.20 0.63
CA ALA A 50 -18.01 8.13 -0.03
C ALA A 50 -18.29 6.96 0.92
N GLU A 51 -17.41 6.70 1.90
CA GLU A 51 -17.59 5.72 2.98
C GLU A 51 -18.47 6.25 4.14
N ARG A 52 -19.01 7.46 4.02
CA ARG A 52 -19.82 8.12 5.07
C ARG A 52 -19.09 8.21 6.42
N ILE A 53 -17.79 8.49 6.38
CA ILE A 53 -16.96 8.73 7.57
C ILE A 53 -16.82 10.24 7.74
N PRO A 54 -17.16 10.81 8.92
CA PRO A 54 -16.93 12.22 9.22
C PRO A 54 -15.45 12.58 9.07
N ILE A 55 -15.15 13.65 8.31
CA ILE A 55 -13.78 14.09 8.08
C ILE A 55 -13.58 15.51 8.59
N GLU A 56 -12.50 15.70 9.34
CA GLU A 56 -11.97 17.00 9.79
C GLU A 56 -10.79 17.37 8.89
N TRP A 57 -10.70 18.62 8.50
CA TRP A 57 -9.74 19.10 7.52
C TRP A 57 -8.61 19.88 8.17
N LEU A 58 -7.36 19.59 7.78
CA LEU A 58 -6.20 20.41 8.12
C LEU A 58 -5.69 21.17 6.90
N SER A 59 -5.28 22.42 7.13
CA SER A 59 -4.68 23.30 6.13
C SER A 59 -3.18 23.04 5.98
N ILE A 60 -2.81 21.78 5.67
CA ILE A 60 -1.42 21.37 5.52
C ILE A 60 -1.20 20.67 4.18
N GLY A 61 0.01 20.68 3.68
CA GLY A 61 0.43 19.98 2.46
C GLY A 61 1.93 19.71 2.46
N GLY A 62 2.40 18.93 1.48
CA GLY A 62 3.81 18.60 1.33
C GLY A 62 4.70 19.82 1.20
N LEU A 63 5.86 19.78 1.82
CA LEU A 63 6.91 20.82 1.72
C LEU A 63 7.98 20.45 0.68
N ARG A 64 8.16 19.16 0.39
CA ARG A 64 9.18 18.68 -0.56
C ARG A 64 8.86 19.13 -1.99
N GLY A 65 9.90 19.55 -2.73
CA GLY A 65 9.79 19.98 -4.12
C GLY A 65 9.17 21.36 -4.33
N LYS A 66 9.01 22.16 -3.27
CA LYS A 66 8.49 23.54 -3.34
C LYS A 66 9.57 24.56 -3.02
N GLY A 67 9.50 25.73 -3.70
CA GLY A 67 10.50 26.79 -3.59
C GLY A 67 10.75 27.34 -2.17
N VAL A 68 11.80 28.13 -2.03
CA VAL A 68 12.31 28.71 -0.76
C VAL A 68 11.22 29.40 0.06
N LEU A 69 10.30 30.13 -0.57
CA LEU A 69 9.18 30.80 0.11
C LEU A 69 8.26 29.82 0.88
N THR A 70 8.10 28.60 0.36
CA THR A 70 7.31 27.56 1.03
C THR A 70 7.99 27.08 2.32
N TRP A 71 9.32 27.00 2.30
CA TRP A 71 10.13 26.66 3.47
C TRP A 71 10.13 27.74 4.54
N LEU A 72 10.22 29.01 4.13
CA LEU A 72 10.12 30.16 5.05
C LEU A 72 8.76 30.23 5.75
N LEU A 73 7.69 29.89 5.03
CA LEU A 73 6.33 29.85 5.58
C LEU A 73 5.96 28.53 6.29
N ALA A 74 6.86 27.54 6.29
CA ALA A 74 6.59 26.22 6.89
C ALA A 74 6.27 26.31 8.40
N PRO A 75 7.01 27.08 9.24
CA PRO A 75 6.68 27.18 10.66
C PRO A 75 5.26 27.72 10.89
N LEU A 76 4.86 28.77 10.17
CA LEU A 76 3.53 29.37 10.31
C LEU A 76 2.43 28.38 9.89
N ARG A 77 2.64 27.65 8.79
CA ARG A 77 1.69 26.62 8.33
C ARG A 77 1.58 25.45 9.30
N LEU A 78 2.70 25.01 9.88
CA LEU A 78 2.71 23.95 10.90
C LEU A 78 2.01 24.40 12.18
N THR A 79 2.26 25.63 12.66
CA THR A 79 1.57 26.18 13.83
C THR A 79 0.07 26.28 13.60
N ARG A 80 -0.36 26.78 12.42
CA ARG A 80 -1.78 26.81 12.06
C ARG A 80 -2.38 25.41 12.05
N ALA A 81 -1.74 24.44 11.41
CA ALA A 81 -2.23 23.07 11.36
C ALA A 81 -2.29 22.43 12.75
N LEU A 82 -1.35 22.76 13.64
CA LEU A 82 -1.38 22.31 15.04
C LEU A 82 -2.58 22.91 15.80
N ILE A 83 -2.85 24.22 15.65
CA ILE A 83 -4.01 24.87 16.26
C ILE A 83 -5.32 24.24 15.75
N GLU A 84 -5.43 24.01 14.44
CA GLU A 84 -6.57 23.33 13.84
C GLU A 84 -6.73 21.91 14.43
N ALA A 85 -5.64 21.13 14.56
CA ALA A 85 -5.65 19.79 15.14
C ALA A 85 -6.05 19.79 16.62
N LEU A 86 -5.55 20.75 17.42
CA LEU A 86 -5.96 20.91 18.82
C LEU A 86 -7.46 21.24 18.93
N GLY A 87 -7.98 22.07 18.03
CA GLY A 87 -9.43 22.32 17.90
C GLY A 87 -10.23 21.03 17.65
N VAL A 88 -9.74 20.17 16.75
CA VAL A 88 -10.36 18.85 16.48
C VAL A 88 -10.33 17.97 17.74
N MET A 89 -9.19 17.86 18.43
CA MET A 89 -9.07 17.08 19.68
C MET A 89 -10.08 17.54 20.74
N ARG A 90 -10.28 18.86 20.88
CA ARG A 90 -11.25 19.42 21.85
C ARG A 90 -12.71 19.15 21.47
N ARG A 91 -13.04 19.25 20.18
CA ARG A 91 -14.42 19.02 19.71
C ARG A 91 -14.79 17.54 19.69
N ARG A 92 -13.91 16.69 19.14
CA ARG A 92 -14.20 15.27 18.93
C ARG A 92 -13.87 14.39 20.12
N ARG A 93 -13.01 14.85 21.02
CA ARG A 93 -12.58 14.14 22.24
C ARG A 93 -12.27 12.66 22.00
N PRO A 94 -11.39 12.32 21.03
CA PRO A 94 -11.13 10.92 20.71
C PRO A 94 -10.54 10.19 21.93
N HIS A 95 -10.92 8.93 22.12
CA HIS A 95 -10.34 8.06 23.15
C HIS A 95 -8.96 7.58 22.70
N VAL A 96 -8.79 7.33 21.39
CA VAL A 96 -7.54 6.89 20.77
C VAL A 96 -7.33 7.65 19.46
N VAL A 97 -6.07 7.94 19.15
CA VAL A 97 -5.65 8.59 17.91
C VAL A 97 -4.69 7.65 17.16
N VAL A 98 -4.96 7.38 15.88
CA VAL A 98 -4.14 6.49 15.06
C VAL A 98 -3.55 7.25 13.88
N GLY A 99 -2.23 7.31 13.78
CA GLY A 99 -1.50 7.88 12.65
C GLY A 99 -1.04 6.79 11.69
N LEU A 100 -1.58 6.80 10.45
CA LEU A 100 -1.15 5.89 9.39
C LEU A 100 -0.27 6.60 8.32
N GLY A 101 0.12 7.85 8.59
CA GLY A 101 1.01 8.58 7.69
C GLY A 101 0.32 9.70 6.91
N GLY A 102 1.11 10.35 6.05
CA GLY A 102 0.72 11.58 5.39
C GLY A 102 1.01 12.82 6.25
N PHE A 103 0.83 14.00 5.63
CA PHE A 103 1.19 15.27 6.26
C PHE A 103 0.33 15.62 7.47
N VAL A 104 -0.88 15.09 7.54
CA VAL A 104 -1.83 15.33 8.64
C VAL A 104 -1.40 14.66 9.94
N SER A 105 -0.68 13.55 9.85
CA SER A 105 -0.24 12.79 11.02
C SER A 105 0.73 13.58 11.90
N GLY A 106 1.55 14.47 11.32
CA GLY A 106 2.49 15.30 12.09
C GLY A 106 1.80 16.19 13.12
N PRO A 107 1.06 17.24 12.70
CA PRO A 107 0.38 18.13 13.63
C PRO A 107 -0.71 17.41 14.43
N GLY A 108 -1.41 16.43 13.86
CA GLY A 108 -2.40 15.63 14.57
C GLY A 108 -1.80 14.79 15.70
N GLY A 109 -0.64 14.15 15.46
CA GLY A 109 0.06 13.36 16.48
C GLY A 109 0.62 14.21 17.61
N VAL A 110 1.18 15.39 17.30
CA VAL A 110 1.62 16.36 18.31
C VAL A 110 0.41 16.85 19.13
N ALA A 111 -0.72 17.15 18.48
CA ALA A 111 -1.95 17.55 19.19
C ALA A 111 -2.49 16.43 20.10
N ALA A 112 -2.42 15.17 19.68
CA ALA A 112 -2.79 14.02 20.50
C ALA A 112 -1.91 13.93 21.76
N TRP A 113 -0.59 14.06 21.60
CA TRP A 113 0.35 14.07 22.72
C TRP A 113 0.11 15.24 23.69
N LEU A 114 -0.05 16.46 23.19
CA LEU A 114 -0.33 17.66 24.02
C LEU A 114 -1.66 17.55 24.80
N THR A 115 -2.65 16.87 24.22
CA THR A 115 -3.95 16.65 24.87
C THR A 115 -4.02 15.34 25.65
N ARG A 116 -2.86 14.66 25.82
CA ARG A 116 -2.73 13.39 26.54
C ARG A 116 -3.64 12.27 26.01
N ARG A 117 -3.94 12.28 24.70
CA ARG A 117 -4.68 11.20 24.06
C ARG A 117 -3.70 10.10 23.62
N PRO A 118 -4.01 8.82 23.87
CA PRO A 118 -3.20 7.71 23.37
C PRO A 118 -2.98 7.85 21.88
N LEU A 119 -1.73 7.95 21.45
CA LEU A 119 -1.30 8.02 20.06
C LEU A 119 -0.70 6.67 19.67
N LEU A 120 -1.29 6.01 18.68
CA LEU A 120 -0.74 4.85 17.99
C LEU A 120 -0.26 5.29 16.63
N ILE A 121 0.85 4.75 16.17
CA ILE A 121 1.30 4.94 14.79
C ILE A 121 1.49 3.59 14.11
N HIS A 122 1.17 3.55 12.83
CA HIS A 122 1.44 2.39 11.98
C HIS A 122 2.24 2.83 10.75
N GLU A 123 3.36 2.17 10.51
CA GLU A 123 4.19 2.39 9.33
C GLU A 123 3.97 1.27 8.31
N GLN A 124 3.59 1.66 7.10
CA GLN A 124 3.29 0.73 6.02
C GLN A 124 4.53 0.28 5.25
N ASN A 125 5.58 1.10 5.18
CA ASN A 125 6.78 0.82 4.40
C ASN A 125 7.86 0.15 5.24
N ALA A 126 8.80 -0.51 4.56
CA ALA A 126 9.98 -1.10 5.19
C ALA A 126 11.01 -0.07 5.71
N ILE A 127 10.80 1.22 5.40
CA ILE A 127 11.53 2.35 6.00
C ILE A 127 10.51 3.35 6.50
N ALA A 128 10.58 3.68 7.78
CA ALA A 128 9.67 4.65 8.36
C ALA A 128 9.85 6.05 7.77
N GLY A 129 8.74 6.66 7.36
CA GLY A 129 8.73 8.03 6.89
C GLY A 129 9.13 9.02 8.01
N PHE A 130 9.65 10.20 7.62
CA PHE A 130 10.13 11.21 8.57
C PHE A 130 9.10 11.54 9.65
N THR A 131 7.85 11.74 9.28
CA THR A 131 6.77 12.05 10.24
C THR A 131 6.59 10.94 11.28
N ASN A 132 6.53 9.67 10.84
CA ASN A 132 6.36 8.54 11.74
C ASN A 132 7.59 8.33 12.64
N ARG A 133 8.81 8.58 12.13
CA ARG A 133 10.04 8.57 12.95
C ARG A 133 10.01 9.60 14.08
N CYS A 134 9.52 10.82 13.80
CA CYS A 134 9.37 11.85 14.82
C CYS A 134 8.28 11.49 15.83
N LEU A 135 7.13 11.00 15.37
CA LEU A 135 6.00 10.64 16.21
C LEU A 135 6.23 9.38 17.04
N ALA A 136 7.11 8.49 16.62
CA ALA A 136 7.45 7.28 17.37
C ALA A 136 7.91 7.56 18.82
N ARG A 137 8.52 8.73 19.04
CA ARG A 137 8.95 9.17 20.37
C ARG A 137 7.81 9.69 21.26
N LEU A 138 6.67 10.00 20.66
CA LEU A 138 5.48 10.55 21.33
C LEU A 138 4.35 9.51 21.43
N ALA A 139 4.43 8.45 20.60
CA ALA A 139 3.43 7.42 20.52
C ALA A 139 3.47 6.50 21.76
N ARG A 140 2.30 6.02 22.15
CA ARG A 140 2.14 4.97 23.17
C ARG A 140 2.50 3.60 22.61
N GLU A 141 2.23 3.40 21.32
CA GLU A 141 2.51 2.15 20.63
C GLU A 141 2.92 2.44 19.19
N VAL A 142 3.96 1.76 18.74
CA VAL A 142 4.51 1.87 17.40
C VAL A 142 4.36 0.52 16.71
N LEU A 143 3.54 0.51 15.66
CA LEU A 143 3.22 -0.67 14.88
C LEU A 143 3.83 -0.51 13.48
N CYS A 144 4.22 -1.60 12.85
CA CYS A 144 4.78 -1.56 11.50
C CYS A 144 4.41 -2.80 10.69
N ALA A 145 4.52 -2.66 9.38
CA ALA A 145 4.25 -3.75 8.46
C ALA A 145 5.46 -4.68 8.28
N PHE A 146 6.66 -4.13 8.34
CA PHE A 146 7.90 -4.84 8.04
C PHE A 146 8.89 -4.75 9.20
N PRO A 147 9.66 -5.82 9.45
CA PRO A 147 10.70 -5.80 10.47
C PRO A 147 11.74 -4.69 10.19
N GLY A 148 12.20 -4.04 11.25
CA GLY A 148 13.27 -3.03 11.15
C GLY A 148 12.89 -1.69 10.53
N ALA A 149 11.59 -1.43 10.24
CA ALA A 149 11.13 -0.21 9.59
C ALA A 149 11.58 1.09 10.29
N PHE A 150 11.67 1.10 11.61
CA PHE A 150 12.10 2.26 12.42
C PHE A 150 13.60 2.25 12.77
N GLY A 151 14.31 1.18 12.43
CA GLY A 151 15.72 0.99 12.83
C GLY A 151 15.90 0.69 14.33
N PRO A 152 17.16 0.56 14.77
CA PRO A 152 17.47 0.30 16.18
C PRO A 152 17.10 1.49 17.05
N GLY A 153 16.60 1.24 18.26
CA GLY A 153 16.26 2.27 19.25
C GLY A 153 14.78 2.68 19.29
N VAL A 154 13.93 2.18 18.39
CA VAL A 154 12.48 2.32 18.48
C VAL A 154 11.85 0.95 18.66
N ALA A 155 11.25 0.70 19.82
CA ALA A 155 10.45 -0.49 20.03
C ALA A 155 9.22 -0.44 19.12
N SER A 156 9.10 -1.39 18.20
CA SER A 156 7.96 -1.48 17.28
C SER A 156 7.51 -2.93 17.11
N GLU A 157 6.21 -3.12 17.06
CA GLU A 157 5.59 -4.43 16.82
C GLU A 157 5.29 -4.62 15.34
N VAL A 158 5.67 -5.77 14.79
CA VAL A 158 5.42 -6.12 13.38
C VAL A 158 4.08 -6.82 13.28
N ILE A 159 3.06 -6.09 12.86
CA ILE A 159 1.69 -6.62 12.68
C ILE A 159 1.32 -6.85 11.20
N GLY A 160 2.11 -6.38 10.24
CA GLY A 160 1.77 -6.39 8.82
C GLY A 160 1.00 -5.16 8.37
N ASN A 161 0.66 -5.11 7.09
CA ASN A 161 -0.25 -4.08 6.54
C ASN A 161 -1.69 -4.58 6.53
N PRO A 162 -2.65 -3.74 6.91
CA PRO A 162 -4.06 -4.01 6.69
C PRO A 162 -4.38 -4.27 5.22
N VAL A 163 -4.76 -5.49 4.91
CA VAL A 163 -5.16 -5.94 3.56
C VAL A 163 -6.68 -6.10 3.53
N ARG A 164 -7.27 -5.85 2.36
CA ARG A 164 -8.71 -6.06 2.15
C ARG A 164 -9.09 -7.51 2.42
N ARG A 165 -10.20 -7.71 3.13
CA ARG A 165 -10.67 -9.04 3.55
C ARG A 165 -10.85 -10.00 2.37
N GLU A 166 -11.36 -9.49 1.26
CA GLU A 166 -11.61 -10.26 0.04
C GLU A 166 -10.31 -10.84 -0.55
N ILE A 167 -9.18 -10.11 -0.44
CA ILE A 167 -7.86 -10.56 -0.86
C ILE A 167 -7.29 -11.57 0.13
N ALA A 168 -7.39 -11.30 1.42
CA ALA A 168 -6.87 -12.20 2.46
C ALA A 168 -7.60 -13.55 2.50
N ALA A 169 -8.89 -13.57 2.09
CA ALA A 169 -9.75 -14.76 2.07
C ALA A 169 -9.55 -15.64 0.82
N LEU A 170 -8.66 -15.28 -0.12
CA LEU A 170 -8.42 -16.08 -1.31
C LEU A 170 -7.89 -17.48 -0.98
N PRO A 171 -8.28 -18.52 -1.76
CA PRO A 171 -7.82 -19.89 -1.56
C PRO A 171 -6.29 -19.98 -1.56
N SER A 172 -5.76 -21.04 -0.95
CA SER A 172 -4.32 -21.29 -0.91
C SER A 172 -3.72 -21.39 -2.33
N PRO A 173 -2.42 -21.08 -2.49
CA PRO A 173 -1.75 -21.24 -3.78
C PRO A 173 -1.93 -22.65 -4.35
N ALA A 174 -1.72 -23.68 -3.55
CA ALA A 174 -1.89 -25.09 -4.00
C ALA A 174 -3.29 -25.34 -4.54
N ALA A 175 -4.36 -24.88 -3.87
CA ALA A 175 -5.73 -25.04 -4.33
C ALA A 175 -5.99 -24.31 -5.66
N ARG A 176 -5.44 -23.10 -5.83
CA ARG A 176 -5.60 -22.33 -7.07
C ARG A 176 -4.84 -22.96 -8.25
N PHE A 177 -3.64 -23.45 -8.00
CA PHE A 177 -2.80 -24.06 -9.04
C PHE A 177 -3.27 -25.47 -9.45
N ALA A 178 -4.00 -26.19 -8.59
CA ALA A 178 -4.48 -27.55 -8.88
C ALA A 178 -5.34 -27.66 -10.15
N SER A 179 -6.09 -26.61 -10.49
CA SER A 179 -6.95 -26.55 -11.68
C SER A 179 -6.31 -25.79 -12.85
N ARG A 180 -5.04 -25.36 -12.74
CA ARG A 180 -4.39 -24.56 -13.77
C ARG A 180 -3.82 -25.40 -14.91
N ALA A 181 -4.28 -25.12 -16.13
CA ALA A 181 -3.78 -25.71 -17.36
C ALA A 181 -3.63 -24.62 -18.45
N GLY A 182 -3.00 -24.98 -19.59
CA GLY A 182 -2.86 -24.07 -20.73
C GLY A 182 -1.85 -22.94 -20.50
N ALA A 183 -2.14 -21.75 -21.02
CA ALA A 183 -1.27 -20.58 -20.93
C ALA A 183 -1.06 -20.12 -19.48
N ILE A 184 0.13 -19.59 -19.18
CA ILE A 184 0.43 -18.98 -17.88
C ILE A 184 -0.18 -17.58 -17.82
N ARG A 185 -0.85 -17.28 -16.72
CA ARG A 185 -1.61 -16.05 -16.51
C ARG A 185 -0.75 -14.99 -15.84
N VAL A 186 -0.41 -13.95 -16.56
CA VAL A 186 0.43 -12.85 -16.10
C VAL A 186 -0.42 -11.59 -15.87
N LEU A 187 -0.50 -11.14 -14.64
CA LEU A 187 -1.15 -9.90 -14.26
C LEU A 187 -0.12 -8.77 -14.20
N VAL A 188 -0.36 -7.67 -14.92
CA VAL A 188 0.48 -6.48 -14.88
C VAL A 188 -0.25 -5.35 -14.19
N VAL A 189 0.32 -4.79 -13.12
CA VAL A 189 -0.32 -3.74 -12.30
C VAL A 189 0.58 -2.52 -12.19
N GLY A 190 0.21 -1.45 -12.88
CA GLY A 190 0.90 -0.16 -12.84
C GLY A 190 0.54 0.71 -11.63
N GLY A 191 -0.53 0.36 -10.88
CA GLY A 191 -1.12 1.20 -9.84
C GLY A 191 -2.06 2.27 -10.41
N SER A 192 -2.73 3.06 -9.54
CA SER A 192 -3.77 4.03 -9.93
C SER A 192 -3.30 5.12 -10.91
N LEU A 193 -2.03 5.48 -10.87
CA LEU A 193 -1.43 6.48 -11.78
C LEU A 193 -0.83 5.84 -13.04
N GLY A 194 -0.82 4.51 -13.12
CA GLY A 194 -0.12 3.75 -14.15
C GLY A 194 1.40 3.71 -13.91
N ALA A 195 2.09 2.92 -14.71
CA ALA A 195 3.54 2.81 -14.70
C ALA A 195 4.05 2.81 -16.15
N ALA A 196 4.39 3.99 -16.67
CA ALA A 196 4.78 4.18 -18.07
C ALA A 196 5.84 3.16 -18.53
N ARG A 197 6.82 2.83 -17.66
CA ARG A 197 7.86 1.86 -17.96
C ARG A 197 7.27 0.45 -18.15
N LEU A 198 6.33 0.01 -17.32
CA LEU A 198 5.65 -1.28 -17.47
C LEU A 198 4.82 -1.28 -18.76
N ASN A 199 4.10 -0.19 -19.01
CA ASN A 199 3.23 -0.02 -20.17
C ASN A 199 3.99 -0.11 -21.50
N THR A 200 5.26 0.28 -21.53
CA THR A 200 6.11 0.20 -22.74
C THR A 200 6.84 -1.14 -22.83
N VAL A 201 7.49 -1.58 -21.75
CA VAL A 201 8.38 -2.76 -21.80
C VAL A 201 7.61 -4.06 -21.98
N VAL A 202 6.45 -4.21 -21.29
CA VAL A 202 5.69 -5.48 -21.32
C VAL A 202 5.22 -5.84 -22.75
N PRO A 203 4.57 -4.95 -23.53
CA PRO A 203 4.15 -5.27 -24.91
C PRO A 203 5.32 -5.73 -25.78
N HIS A 204 6.44 -5.02 -25.76
CA HIS A 204 7.63 -5.37 -26.53
C HIS A 204 8.24 -6.71 -26.09
N THR A 205 8.21 -7.03 -24.79
CA THR A 205 8.65 -8.32 -24.28
C THR A 205 7.79 -9.46 -24.82
N LEU A 206 6.45 -9.28 -24.80
CA LEU A 206 5.52 -10.31 -25.28
C LEU A 206 5.71 -10.59 -26.77
N ALA A 207 5.96 -9.57 -27.60
CA ALA A 207 6.29 -9.74 -29.02
C ALA A 207 7.56 -10.56 -29.22
N ARG A 208 8.58 -10.40 -28.36
CA ARG A 208 9.84 -11.18 -28.42
C ARG A 208 9.67 -12.63 -27.99
N LEU A 209 8.79 -12.88 -26.99
CA LEU A 209 8.52 -14.23 -26.49
C LEU A 209 7.85 -15.11 -27.55
N GLY A 210 7.00 -14.51 -28.38
CA GLY A 210 6.29 -15.23 -29.43
C GLY A 210 5.41 -16.38 -28.91
N PRO A 211 5.03 -17.32 -29.78
CA PRO A 211 4.15 -18.43 -29.42
C PRO A 211 4.84 -19.54 -28.58
N GLU A 212 6.16 -19.53 -28.47
CA GLU A 212 6.93 -20.54 -27.73
C GLU A 212 6.62 -20.59 -26.25
N LEU A 213 6.24 -19.44 -25.66
CA LEU A 213 5.82 -19.33 -24.27
C LEU A 213 4.39 -18.78 -24.22
N PRO A 214 3.36 -19.65 -24.16
CA PRO A 214 1.97 -19.22 -24.18
C PRO A 214 1.62 -18.48 -22.88
N LEU A 215 1.42 -17.16 -22.98
CA LEU A 215 1.02 -16.29 -21.89
C LEU A 215 -0.36 -15.70 -22.16
N GLU A 216 -1.19 -15.67 -21.13
CA GLU A 216 -2.42 -14.89 -21.09
C GLU A 216 -2.17 -13.66 -20.21
N VAL A 217 -2.30 -12.46 -20.75
CA VAL A 217 -1.91 -11.23 -20.05
C VAL A 217 -3.12 -10.38 -19.75
N TRP A 218 -3.23 -9.98 -18.48
CA TRP A 218 -4.17 -8.94 -18.03
C TRP A 218 -3.37 -7.74 -17.54
N HIS A 219 -3.47 -6.60 -18.24
CA HIS A 219 -2.65 -5.43 -17.99
C HIS A 219 -3.50 -4.22 -17.56
N GLN A 220 -3.27 -3.70 -16.36
CA GLN A 220 -3.82 -2.47 -15.87
C GLN A 220 -2.84 -1.32 -16.13
N ALA A 221 -3.14 -0.49 -17.15
CA ALA A 221 -2.24 0.55 -17.63
C ALA A 221 -2.34 1.90 -16.89
N GLY A 222 -3.39 2.10 -16.08
CA GLY A 222 -3.75 3.40 -15.50
C GLY A 222 -4.50 4.28 -16.50
N GLU A 223 -5.43 5.12 -16.03
CA GLU A 223 -6.28 5.96 -16.88
C GLU A 223 -5.46 6.81 -17.87
N ARG A 224 -4.38 7.45 -17.40
CA ARG A 224 -3.53 8.33 -18.22
C ARG A 224 -2.68 7.59 -19.25
N GLY A 225 -2.33 6.35 -18.97
CA GLY A 225 -1.48 5.52 -19.83
C GLY A 225 -2.24 4.63 -20.81
N PHE A 226 -3.54 4.47 -20.64
CA PHE A 226 -4.35 3.47 -21.32
C PHE A 226 -4.26 3.55 -22.84
N GLU A 227 -4.54 4.69 -23.43
CA GLU A 227 -4.53 4.91 -24.89
C GLU A 227 -3.15 4.67 -25.51
N ALA A 228 -2.08 5.15 -24.86
CA ALA A 228 -0.72 4.93 -25.33
C ALA A 228 -0.31 3.46 -25.25
N THR A 229 -0.73 2.77 -24.19
CA THR A 229 -0.45 1.34 -24.03
C THR A 229 -1.22 0.50 -25.05
N MET A 230 -2.47 0.85 -25.34
CA MET A 230 -3.28 0.19 -26.36
C MET A 230 -2.62 0.30 -27.75
N ARG A 231 -2.15 1.49 -28.13
CA ARG A 231 -1.39 1.66 -29.38
C ARG A 231 -0.12 0.82 -29.42
N CYS A 232 0.65 0.79 -28.29
CA CYS A 232 1.86 -0.01 -28.20
C CYS A 232 1.59 -1.51 -28.43
N TYR A 233 0.52 -2.06 -27.83
CA TYR A 233 0.11 -3.46 -28.07
C TYR A 233 -0.27 -3.72 -29.54
N ALA A 234 -1.01 -2.79 -30.16
CA ALA A 234 -1.40 -2.88 -31.56
C ALA A 234 -0.18 -2.83 -32.51
N GLU A 235 0.78 -1.92 -32.27
CA GLU A 235 2.00 -1.76 -33.05
C GLU A 235 2.88 -3.02 -33.05
N VAL A 236 2.96 -3.71 -31.91
CA VAL A 236 3.77 -4.94 -31.76
C VAL A 236 2.99 -6.22 -32.12
N GLY A 237 1.70 -6.12 -32.48
CA GLY A 237 0.87 -7.24 -32.89
C GLY A 237 0.56 -8.26 -31.77
N VAL A 238 0.51 -7.86 -30.53
CA VAL A 238 0.28 -8.74 -29.37
C VAL A 238 -1.08 -8.45 -28.72
N HIS A 239 -1.79 -9.50 -28.35
CA HIS A 239 -3.06 -9.40 -27.66
C HIS A 239 -2.91 -9.51 -26.15
N ALA A 240 -3.58 -8.62 -25.42
CA ALA A 240 -3.70 -8.66 -23.97
C ALA A 240 -5.08 -8.13 -23.53
N ARG A 241 -5.57 -8.59 -22.39
CA ARG A 241 -6.71 -7.94 -21.73
C ARG A 241 -6.22 -6.64 -21.10
N LEU A 242 -6.38 -5.52 -21.81
CA LEU A 242 -5.96 -4.20 -21.36
C LEU A 242 -7.13 -3.46 -20.69
N VAL A 243 -6.88 -2.88 -19.51
CA VAL A 243 -7.87 -2.08 -18.78
C VAL A 243 -7.21 -0.84 -18.16
N PRO A 244 -7.94 0.29 -18.06
CA PRO A 244 -7.40 1.48 -17.39
C PRO A 244 -7.28 1.27 -15.87
N PHE A 245 -8.23 0.53 -15.27
CA PHE A 245 -8.28 0.28 -13.84
C PHE A 245 -8.90 -1.09 -13.56
N ILE A 246 -8.48 -1.74 -12.47
CA ILE A 246 -9.07 -2.98 -11.94
C ILE A 246 -9.80 -2.65 -10.66
N GLU A 247 -11.13 -2.78 -10.67
CA GLU A 247 -11.96 -2.52 -9.50
C GLU A 247 -11.81 -3.62 -8.44
N ASP A 248 -11.89 -4.88 -8.89
CA ASP A 248 -11.77 -6.05 -8.03
C ASP A 248 -10.38 -6.70 -8.17
N MET A 249 -9.46 -6.27 -7.31
CA MET A 249 -8.13 -6.83 -7.24
C MET A 249 -8.11 -8.28 -6.70
N ALA A 250 -9.11 -8.70 -5.92
CA ALA A 250 -9.18 -10.08 -5.44
C ALA A 250 -9.39 -11.04 -6.62
N VAL A 251 -10.30 -10.70 -7.54
CA VAL A 251 -10.49 -11.46 -8.78
C VAL A 251 -9.22 -11.48 -9.63
N ALA A 252 -8.53 -10.34 -9.76
CA ALA A 252 -7.31 -10.26 -10.56
C ALA A 252 -6.17 -11.10 -9.97
N TYR A 253 -5.95 -11.02 -8.66
CA TYR A 253 -4.96 -11.85 -7.98
C TYR A 253 -5.34 -13.35 -7.99
N ALA A 254 -6.61 -13.68 -7.81
CA ALA A 254 -7.08 -15.06 -7.91
C ALA A 254 -6.85 -15.65 -9.30
N TRP A 255 -6.96 -14.84 -10.36
CA TRP A 255 -6.73 -15.23 -11.73
C TRP A 255 -5.24 -15.43 -12.06
N ALA A 256 -4.33 -14.66 -11.45
CA ALA A 256 -2.92 -14.60 -11.79
C ALA A 256 -2.13 -15.85 -11.36
N ASP A 257 -1.19 -16.29 -12.20
CA ASP A 257 -0.12 -17.22 -11.84
C ASP A 257 1.16 -16.45 -11.46
N LEU A 258 1.38 -15.27 -12.08
CA LEU A 258 2.51 -14.37 -11.84
C LEU A 258 2.05 -12.92 -11.93
N VAL A 259 2.62 -12.04 -11.11
CA VAL A 259 2.33 -10.60 -11.13
C VAL A 259 3.58 -9.80 -11.50
N ILE A 260 3.45 -8.82 -12.41
CA ILE A 260 4.49 -7.83 -12.71
C ILE A 260 3.98 -6.48 -12.20
N CYS A 261 4.66 -5.86 -11.22
CA CYS A 261 4.13 -4.63 -10.61
C CYS A 261 5.21 -3.76 -9.97
N ARG A 262 4.80 -2.56 -9.52
CA ARG A 262 5.58 -1.72 -8.62
C ARG A 262 5.58 -2.31 -7.21
N ALA A 263 6.62 -1.99 -6.40
CA ALA A 263 6.79 -2.52 -5.04
C ALA A 263 6.22 -1.59 -3.96
N GLY A 264 4.98 -1.13 -4.14
CA GLY A 264 4.27 -0.40 -3.09
C GLY A 264 4.01 -1.30 -1.87
N ALA A 265 4.07 -0.74 -0.66
CA ALA A 265 3.94 -1.50 0.58
C ALA A 265 2.65 -2.35 0.67
N LEU A 266 1.51 -1.80 0.23
CA LEU A 266 0.26 -2.55 0.17
C LEU A 266 0.27 -3.64 -0.89
N THR A 267 0.86 -3.36 -2.05
CA THR A 267 1.01 -4.36 -3.11
C THR A 267 1.82 -5.56 -2.60
N ILE A 268 2.94 -5.32 -1.89
CA ILE A 268 3.73 -6.38 -1.25
C ILE A 268 2.89 -7.18 -0.25
N ALA A 269 2.12 -6.51 0.59
CA ALA A 269 1.24 -7.18 1.56
C ALA A 269 0.11 -7.97 0.88
N GLU A 270 -0.48 -7.45 -0.19
CA GLU A 270 -1.52 -8.13 -0.97
C GLU A 270 -0.97 -9.35 -1.71
N LEU A 271 0.25 -9.26 -2.29
CA LEU A 271 0.94 -10.38 -2.92
C LEU A 271 1.23 -11.50 -1.91
N ALA A 272 1.69 -11.15 -0.71
CA ALA A 272 1.88 -12.09 0.38
C ALA A 272 0.54 -12.72 0.81
N ALA A 273 -0.48 -11.89 1.09
CA ALA A 273 -1.78 -12.35 1.54
C ALA A 273 -2.48 -13.26 0.51
N THR A 274 -2.32 -12.98 -0.77
CA THR A 274 -2.83 -13.83 -1.86
C THR A 274 -1.99 -15.10 -2.00
N GLY A 275 -0.68 -15.02 -1.76
CA GLY A 275 0.26 -16.04 -2.15
C GLY A 275 0.37 -16.11 -3.67
N VAL A 276 0.98 -15.12 -4.30
CA VAL A 276 1.28 -15.12 -5.74
C VAL A 276 2.70 -14.60 -5.96
N GLY A 277 3.45 -15.31 -6.81
CA GLY A 277 4.82 -14.92 -7.17
C GLY A 277 4.83 -13.61 -7.98
N ALA A 278 5.90 -12.83 -7.87
CA ALA A 278 5.96 -11.54 -8.56
C ALA A 278 7.33 -11.22 -9.19
N ILE A 279 7.30 -10.41 -10.25
CA ILE A 279 8.42 -9.61 -10.73
C ILE A 279 8.17 -8.17 -10.26
N LEU A 280 9.01 -7.70 -9.36
CA LEU A 280 8.88 -6.39 -8.73
C LEU A 280 9.80 -5.39 -9.41
N VAL A 281 9.22 -4.28 -9.86
CA VAL A 281 9.95 -3.17 -10.50
C VAL A 281 9.76 -1.92 -9.64
N PRO A 282 10.64 -1.66 -8.64
CA PRO A 282 10.53 -0.50 -7.75
C PRO A 282 10.47 0.82 -8.51
N PHE A 283 9.64 1.76 -8.03
CA PHE A 283 9.55 3.10 -8.62
C PHE A 283 10.80 3.92 -8.26
N PRO A 284 11.58 4.42 -9.25
CA PRO A 284 12.90 5.01 -9.00
C PRO A 284 12.85 6.34 -8.23
N ALA A 285 11.73 7.08 -8.31
CA ALA A 285 11.54 8.32 -7.58
C ALA A 285 10.83 8.12 -6.22
N ALA A 286 10.79 6.88 -5.71
CA ALA A 286 10.25 6.60 -4.39
C ALA A 286 11.11 7.28 -3.30
N VAL A 287 10.45 7.95 -2.37
CA VAL A 287 11.13 8.67 -1.28
C VAL A 287 11.97 7.67 -0.47
N ASP A 288 13.25 8.00 -0.24
CA ASP A 288 14.17 7.18 0.55
C ASP A 288 14.29 5.72 0.04
N ASP A 289 14.04 5.49 -1.27
CA ASP A 289 14.07 4.17 -1.94
C ASP A 289 13.23 3.09 -1.22
N HIS A 290 12.13 3.50 -0.59
CA HIS A 290 11.31 2.57 0.20
C HIS A 290 10.75 1.41 -0.63
N GLN A 291 10.53 1.57 -1.95
CA GLN A 291 10.00 0.48 -2.77
C GLN A 291 10.99 -0.67 -2.95
N THR A 292 12.28 -0.38 -3.11
CA THR A 292 13.31 -1.43 -3.15
C THR A 292 13.37 -2.18 -1.82
N ARG A 293 13.27 -1.46 -0.70
CA ARG A 293 13.23 -2.10 0.63
C ARG A 293 11.96 -2.93 0.84
N ASN A 294 10.80 -2.43 0.43
CA ASN A 294 9.56 -3.21 0.47
C ASN A 294 9.67 -4.50 -0.36
N ALA A 295 10.25 -4.42 -1.58
CA ALA A 295 10.47 -5.58 -2.44
C ALA A 295 11.34 -6.65 -1.77
N GLY A 296 12.36 -6.24 -1.01
CA GLY A 296 13.25 -7.14 -0.29
C GLY A 296 12.50 -8.12 0.61
N PHE A 297 11.35 -7.75 1.15
CA PHE A 297 10.52 -8.63 1.98
C PHE A 297 10.08 -9.92 1.27
N LEU A 298 9.74 -9.86 0.00
CA LEU A 298 9.40 -11.03 -0.81
C LEU A 298 10.61 -11.64 -1.52
N VAL A 299 11.55 -10.81 -1.97
CA VAL A 299 12.71 -11.23 -2.76
C VAL A 299 13.67 -12.07 -1.93
N ASN A 300 13.95 -11.67 -0.70
CA ASN A 300 14.87 -12.38 0.19
C ASN A 300 14.39 -13.80 0.52
N GLU A 301 13.09 -14.03 0.48
CA GLU A 301 12.46 -15.34 0.73
C GLU A 301 12.18 -16.10 -0.58
N GLY A 302 12.64 -15.58 -1.74
CA GLY A 302 12.44 -16.22 -3.03
C GLY A 302 10.97 -16.27 -3.49
N ALA A 303 10.13 -15.39 -2.96
CA ALA A 303 8.74 -15.22 -3.35
C ALA A 303 8.57 -14.25 -4.52
N ALA A 304 9.60 -13.46 -4.83
CA ALA A 304 9.62 -12.53 -5.96
C ALA A 304 11.01 -12.38 -6.56
N VAL A 305 11.06 -11.82 -7.77
CA VAL A 305 12.28 -11.37 -8.44
C VAL A 305 12.23 -9.83 -8.50
N LEU A 306 13.35 -9.17 -8.20
CA LEU A 306 13.49 -7.74 -8.35
C LEU A 306 14.22 -7.39 -9.64
N ILE A 307 13.66 -6.47 -10.41
CA ILE A 307 14.34 -5.82 -11.53
C ILE A 307 14.35 -4.32 -11.25
N ALA A 308 15.55 -3.73 -11.10
CA ALA A 308 15.66 -2.28 -10.94
C ALA A 308 15.07 -1.55 -12.16
N ASP A 309 14.38 -0.43 -11.97
CA ASP A 309 13.69 0.29 -13.06
C ASP A 309 14.62 0.61 -14.24
N ARG A 310 15.87 1.00 -13.98
CA ARG A 310 16.91 1.28 -15.01
C ARG A 310 17.27 0.05 -15.83
N GLU A 311 17.15 -1.16 -15.26
CA GLU A 311 17.49 -2.44 -15.89
C GLU A 311 16.27 -3.12 -16.52
N PHE A 312 15.06 -2.56 -16.30
CA PHE A 312 13.82 -3.11 -16.80
C PHE A 312 13.69 -2.82 -18.30
N SER A 313 14.15 -3.76 -19.12
CA SER A 313 14.09 -3.76 -20.58
C SER A 313 13.34 -4.99 -21.11
N PRO A 314 12.92 -4.99 -22.38
CA PRO A 314 12.29 -6.16 -22.99
C PRO A 314 13.15 -7.42 -22.87
N GLU A 315 14.46 -7.32 -23.10
CA GLU A 315 15.41 -8.45 -23.03
C GLU A 315 15.56 -8.98 -21.60
N ARG A 316 15.58 -8.08 -20.62
CA ARG A 316 15.69 -8.47 -19.20
C ARG A 316 14.42 -9.17 -18.75
N LEU A 317 13.27 -8.61 -19.07
CA LEU A 317 11.98 -9.20 -18.71
C LEU A 317 11.75 -10.53 -19.43
N GLU A 318 12.12 -10.65 -20.71
CA GLU A 318 12.05 -11.90 -21.46
C GLU A 318 12.82 -13.02 -20.77
N ARG A 319 14.09 -12.77 -20.37
CA ARG A 319 14.90 -13.77 -19.64
C ARG A 319 14.23 -14.24 -18.35
N GLU A 320 13.69 -13.31 -17.56
CA GLU A 320 12.99 -13.66 -16.31
C GLU A 320 11.72 -14.46 -16.58
N LEU A 321 10.90 -14.05 -17.57
CA LEU A 321 9.68 -14.79 -17.92
C LEU A 321 9.99 -16.19 -18.44
N ARG A 322 10.98 -16.37 -19.33
CA ARG A 322 11.40 -17.70 -19.78
C ARG A 322 11.85 -18.57 -18.59
N THR A 323 12.57 -17.99 -17.64
CA THR A 323 13.06 -18.71 -16.46
C THR A 323 11.91 -19.09 -15.50
N LEU A 324 11.03 -18.16 -15.19
CA LEU A 324 9.95 -18.36 -14.21
C LEU A 324 8.80 -19.20 -14.78
N CYS A 325 8.48 -19.00 -16.05
CA CYS A 325 7.36 -19.63 -16.71
C CYS A 325 7.73 -20.96 -17.41
N ALA A 326 8.97 -21.46 -17.25
CA ALA A 326 9.36 -22.78 -17.74
C ALA A 326 8.50 -23.92 -17.16
N GLY A 327 7.85 -23.69 -16.04
CA GLY A 327 6.90 -24.65 -15.43
C GLY A 327 6.16 -24.06 -14.25
N ARG A 328 4.88 -24.42 -14.10
CA ARG A 328 4.01 -23.96 -13.01
C ARG A 328 4.52 -24.32 -11.60
N GLY A 329 5.30 -25.37 -11.45
CA GLY A 329 5.85 -25.76 -10.16
C GLY A 329 6.73 -24.68 -9.52
N ARG A 330 7.51 -23.93 -10.36
CA ARG A 330 8.32 -22.81 -9.87
C ARG A 330 7.44 -21.64 -9.39
N LEU A 331 6.41 -21.32 -10.15
CA LEU A 331 5.43 -20.26 -9.78
C LEU A 331 4.66 -20.64 -8.52
N LEU A 332 4.27 -21.91 -8.37
CA LEU A 332 3.64 -22.41 -7.16
C LEU A 332 4.57 -22.29 -5.96
N ALA A 333 5.83 -22.70 -6.08
CA ALA A 333 6.81 -22.56 -4.99
C ALA A 333 7.01 -21.09 -4.55
N MET A 334 7.07 -20.15 -5.50
CA MET A 334 7.13 -18.72 -5.21
C MET A 334 5.85 -18.24 -4.50
N ALA A 335 4.69 -18.70 -4.96
CA ALA A 335 3.38 -18.35 -4.40
C ALA A 335 3.23 -18.86 -2.95
N GLU A 336 3.68 -20.07 -2.66
CA GLU A 336 3.67 -20.65 -1.32
C GLU A 336 4.59 -19.88 -0.37
N ARG A 337 5.80 -19.53 -0.81
CA ARG A 337 6.71 -18.68 -0.05
C ARG A 337 6.11 -17.31 0.24
N ALA A 338 5.47 -16.68 -0.75
CA ALA A 338 4.75 -15.43 -0.53
C ALA A 338 3.67 -15.58 0.56
N ARG A 339 2.88 -16.66 0.51
CA ARG A 339 1.81 -16.93 1.46
C ARG A 339 2.30 -17.13 2.90
N LEU A 340 3.47 -17.72 3.08
CA LEU A 340 4.09 -17.88 4.41
C LEU A 340 4.45 -16.55 5.08
N LEU A 341 4.66 -15.50 4.29
CA LEU A 341 4.96 -14.16 4.78
C LEU A 341 3.70 -13.33 5.11
N ALA A 342 2.51 -13.85 4.83
CA ALA A 342 1.26 -13.15 5.04
C ALA A 342 1.01 -12.85 6.53
N ARG A 343 0.53 -11.65 6.79
CA ARG A 343 -0.02 -11.22 8.09
C ARG A 343 -1.50 -10.90 7.89
N ALA A 344 -2.32 -11.96 7.86
CA ALA A 344 -3.74 -11.85 7.53
C ALA A 344 -4.55 -11.11 8.60
N ASP A 345 -4.07 -11.07 9.82
CA ASP A 345 -4.68 -10.49 11.02
C ASP A 345 -4.26 -9.03 11.29
N ALA A 346 -3.46 -8.41 10.39
CA ALA A 346 -2.93 -7.05 10.60
C ALA A 346 -4.01 -6.00 10.94
N THR A 347 -5.18 -6.06 10.28
CA THR A 347 -6.29 -5.13 10.56
C THR A 347 -6.87 -5.37 11.94
N GLU A 348 -7.04 -6.62 12.33
CA GLU A 348 -7.57 -7.02 13.64
C GLU A 348 -6.57 -6.68 14.76
N ALA A 349 -5.27 -6.89 14.53
CA ALA A 349 -4.21 -6.52 15.47
C ALA A 349 -4.20 -5.01 15.72
N LEU A 350 -4.30 -4.19 14.66
CA LEU A 350 -4.37 -2.73 14.78
C LEU A 350 -5.65 -2.27 15.50
N ALA A 351 -6.80 -2.90 15.23
CA ALA A 351 -8.04 -2.62 15.92
C ALA A 351 -7.97 -3.03 17.41
N GLY A 352 -7.37 -4.18 17.70
CA GLY A 352 -7.09 -4.64 19.07
C GLY A 352 -6.21 -3.69 19.86
N ALA A 353 -5.17 -3.11 19.22
CA ALA A 353 -4.36 -2.06 19.82
C ALA A 353 -5.20 -0.83 20.20
N CYS A 354 -6.11 -0.40 19.33
CA CYS A 354 -7.04 0.70 19.67
C CYS A 354 -7.90 0.39 20.90
N GLU A 355 -8.40 -0.85 20.99
CA GLU A 355 -9.23 -1.28 22.14
C GLU A 355 -8.44 -1.34 23.44
N ARG A 356 -7.20 -1.83 23.42
CA ARG A 356 -6.31 -1.86 24.60
C ARG A 356 -6.16 -0.45 25.17
N TRP A 357 -5.72 0.49 24.35
CA TRP A 357 -5.44 1.86 24.79
C TRP A 357 -6.69 2.68 25.14
N MET A 358 -7.85 2.33 24.59
CA MET A 358 -9.12 2.91 25.01
C MET A 358 -9.47 2.51 26.45
N ARG A 359 -9.26 1.23 26.82
CA ARG A 359 -9.53 0.73 28.18
C ARG A 359 -8.56 1.30 29.21
N GLU A 360 -7.31 1.52 28.84
CA GLU A 360 -6.31 2.10 29.74
C GLU A 360 -6.49 3.62 29.94
N ALA A 361 -7.20 4.31 29.04
CA ALA A 361 -7.46 5.73 29.10
C ALA A 361 -8.80 6.09 29.76
N ALA A 362 -9.68 5.11 30.01
CA ALA A 362 -10.96 5.24 30.68
C ALA A 362 -10.81 5.13 32.19
#